data_f1a72bd2c754b0aae5d5de43fd4c14b0
#
_entry.id   f1a72bd2c754b0aae5d5de43fd4c14b0
#
_cell.length_a   1.000
_cell.length_b   1.000
_cell.length_c   1.000
_cell.angle_alpha   90.00
_cell.angle_beta   90.00
_cell.angle_gamma   90.00
#
_symmetry.space_group_name_H-M   'P 1'
#
loop_
_entity.id
_entity.type
_entity.pdbx_description
1 polymer ?
#
loop_
_entity_poly.entity_id
_entity_poly.type
_entity_poly.pdbx_seq_one_letter_code
_entity_poly.pdbx_strand_id
1 'polypeptide(L)'
;MDKNTPPPPQPKLAALLDRARAGGEGAAHAARQAAAWAEFRDPAIAKEALSLAIRLEPIDPAPRLALARLHAESGDMKAAASEAQAVLNEAVDQAARARAAFILGELARVGPDPATARPHYQTVLKIEDALLSASPGDPTASRWYARARGRIAELDAHEGQLDRARTGAEGALALLRAVAAAIGEPPVLAADIADAEMRLAALELDGDAPASARRRLGEAIGRYEALAVTEKFEPHWRAVLSDAWALAAEADYVRGDANAAREAMEKALQVRLVLAARHPGEAWGVAGLWRIRGALRAALGDHDAAAQSFVQARTMIEQLYARTPGEDAAARMLLHTMLAQADHALRTGQHNLAREAADSARILAEQLAHERGGAWLGEAGACWDRLGEIARTIAALAPAQDAFARAVEFRRLALERAPDEARQQRRLAAALVKLGDAHLAAGAHASAKAAFHESIVARFKLLDASPGDPNAAQAVAVALERYGLATLALGDTQAARAAWEDELALADRIFADDHSIEALRFRAIIESHLASAGGPNAEHHRHAALDHLDQLAHAGALTPQETALRKKLWGA
;
A
#
# COMPACT_ATOMS: atom_id res chain seq x y z
N MET A 1 10.23 32.28 17.71
CA MET A 1 9.20 32.55 18.71
C MET A 1 8.45 33.78 18.25
N ASP A 2 7.28 33.58 17.75
CA ASP A 2 6.41 34.69 17.33
C ASP A 2 5.86 35.36 18.59
N LYS A 3 6.35 36.58 18.87
CA LYS A 3 6.06 37.33 20.11
C LYS A 3 4.61 37.84 20.21
N ASN A 4 3.74 37.47 19.25
CA ASN A 4 2.40 38.03 19.16
C ASN A 4 1.24 37.07 19.45
N THR A 5 1.50 35.87 19.93
CA THR A 5 0.43 35.00 20.44
C THR A 5 0.42 35.12 21.96
N PRO A 6 -0.55 35.79 22.59
CA PRO A 6 -0.63 35.80 24.04
C PRO A 6 -0.77 34.35 24.52
N PRO A 7 -0.02 33.93 25.56
CA PRO A 7 -0.25 32.63 26.18
C PRO A 7 -1.73 32.58 26.56
N PRO A 8 -2.44 31.51 26.21
CA PRO A 8 -3.84 31.37 26.58
C PRO A 8 -3.95 31.43 28.10
N PRO A 9 -5.01 32.02 28.63
CA PRO A 9 -5.14 32.18 30.08
C PRO A 9 -5.26 30.79 30.73
N GLN A 10 -4.13 30.28 31.25
CA GLN A 10 -4.10 29.06 32.11
C GLN A 10 -5.18 29.08 33.20
N PRO A 11 -5.53 30.28 33.81
CA PRO A 11 -6.63 30.37 34.75
C PRO A 11 -8.00 29.88 34.23
N LYS A 12 -8.27 30.06 32.92
CA LYS A 12 -9.56 29.68 32.35
C LYS A 12 -9.73 28.17 32.21
N LEU A 13 -8.67 27.44 31.85
CA LEU A 13 -8.68 25.98 31.79
C LEU A 13 -8.80 25.37 33.18
N ALA A 14 -8.01 25.84 34.14
CA ALA A 14 -8.06 25.38 35.53
C ALA A 14 -9.49 25.57 36.10
N ALA A 15 -10.10 26.74 35.90
CA ALA A 15 -11.48 27.01 36.35
C ALA A 15 -12.52 26.09 35.70
N LEU A 16 -12.36 25.74 34.43
CA LEU A 16 -13.24 24.79 33.76
C LEU A 16 -13.10 23.37 34.33
N LEU A 17 -11.86 22.92 34.58
CA LEU A 17 -11.59 21.61 35.18
C LEU A 17 -12.09 21.54 36.62
N ASP A 18 -11.89 22.57 37.41
CA ASP A 18 -12.36 22.63 38.80
C ASP A 18 -13.87 22.59 38.87
N ARG A 19 -14.57 23.32 37.95
CA ARG A 19 -16.02 23.27 37.85
C ARG A 19 -16.49 21.87 37.40
N ALA A 20 -15.82 21.24 36.46
CA ALA A 20 -16.11 19.88 36.03
C ALA A 20 -15.94 18.86 37.16
N ARG A 21 -14.88 18.97 37.93
CA ARG A 21 -14.58 18.10 39.08
C ARG A 21 -15.54 18.32 40.27
N ALA A 22 -16.01 19.55 40.46
CA ALA A 22 -16.98 19.87 41.51
C ALA A 22 -18.35 19.22 41.27
N GLY A 23 -18.67 18.87 40.03
CA GLY A 23 -19.95 18.29 39.68
C GLY A 23 -21.11 19.30 39.67
N GLY A 24 -22.35 18.78 39.56
CA GLY A 24 -23.55 19.60 39.54
C GLY A 24 -23.89 20.17 38.15
N GLU A 25 -24.82 21.14 38.13
CA GLU A 25 -25.34 21.72 36.89
C GLU A 25 -24.24 22.39 36.07
N GLY A 26 -24.13 22.02 34.80
CA GLY A 26 -23.12 22.53 33.85
C GLY A 26 -21.70 21.95 34.00
N ALA A 27 -21.47 21.00 34.91
CA ALA A 27 -20.16 20.37 35.09
C ALA A 27 -19.71 19.61 33.81
N ALA A 28 -20.60 18.83 33.20
CA ALA A 28 -20.33 18.12 31.96
C ALA A 28 -20.03 19.09 30.81
N HIS A 29 -20.75 20.19 30.70
CA HIS A 29 -20.48 21.25 29.73
C HIS A 29 -19.10 21.87 29.95
N ALA A 30 -18.72 22.17 31.20
CA ALA A 30 -17.40 22.67 31.56
C ALA A 30 -16.28 21.67 31.19
N ALA A 31 -16.52 20.37 31.40
CA ALA A 31 -15.60 19.32 30.99
C ALA A 31 -15.40 19.28 29.45
N ARG A 32 -16.48 19.35 28.67
CA ARG A 32 -16.41 19.42 27.19
C ARG A 32 -15.67 20.68 26.71
N GLN A 33 -15.92 21.84 27.34
CA GLN A 33 -15.19 23.07 27.03
C GLN A 33 -13.70 22.97 27.35
N ALA A 34 -13.36 22.36 28.48
CA ALA A 34 -11.96 22.13 28.86
C ALA A 34 -11.27 21.19 27.86
N ALA A 35 -11.96 20.12 27.44
CA ALA A 35 -11.45 19.20 26.45
C ALA A 35 -11.18 19.89 25.10
N ALA A 36 -12.17 20.61 24.56
CA ALA A 36 -12.02 21.35 23.31
C ALA A 36 -10.90 22.39 23.36
N TRP A 37 -10.69 23.03 24.50
CA TRP A 37 -9.59 23.97 24.70
C TRP A 37 -8.22 23.27 24.71
N ALA A 38 -8.14 22.09 25.34
CA ALA A 38 -6.89 21.34 25.51
C ALA A 38 -6.52 20.47 24.31
N GLU A 39 -7.47 20.12 23.44
CA GLU A 39 -7.35 19.13 22.37
C GLU A 39 -6.04 19.25 21.57
N PHE A 40 -5.69 20.44 21.11
CA PHE A 40 -4.47 20.69 20.32
C PHE A 40 -3.29 21.23 21.13
N ARG A 41 -3.43 21.41 22.45
CA ARG A 41 -2.44 22.04 23.31
C ARG A 41 -1.86 21.08 24.34
N ASP A 42 -2.72 20.27 24.94
CA ASP A 42 -2.36 19.31 25.97
C ASP A 42 -3.30 18.09 25.88
N PRO A 43 -2.95 17.09 25.07
CA PRO A 43 -3.78 15.90 24.89
C PRO A 43 -4.07 15.13 26.19
N ALA A 44 -3.19 15.20 27.18
CA ALA A 44 -3.41 14.52 28.47
C ALA A 44 -4.56 15.18 29.24
N ILE A 45 -4.56 16.51 29.29
CA ILE A 45 -5.66 17.27 29.90
C ILE A 45 -6.96 17.08 29.11
N ALA A 46 -6.90 17.05 27.78
CA ALA A 46 -8.07 16.78 26.95
C ALA A 46 -8.70 15.41 27.25
N LYS A 47 -7.89 14.35 27.37
CA LYS A 47 -8.34 13.00 27.76
C LYS A 47 -8.95 12.97 29.16
N GLU A 48 -8.34 13.65 30.14
CA GLU A 48 -8.89 13.77 31.49
C GLU A 48 -10.26 14.46 31.45
N ALA A 49 -10.38 15.58 30.75
CA ALA A 49 -11.62 16.35 30.65
C ALA A 49 -12.74 15.54 29.95
N LEU A 50 -12.43 14.80 28.88
CA LEU A 50 -13.39 13.91 28.23
C LEU A 50 -13.82 12.77 29.14
N SER A 51 -12.91 12.17 29.87
CA SER A 51 -13.23 11.13 30.87
C SER A 51 -14.13 11.66 31.99
N LEU A 52 -13.97 12.92 32.38
CA LEU A 52 -14.89 13.60 33.30
C LEU A 52 -16.28 13.79 32.68
N ALA A 53 -16.34 14.24 31.42
CA ALA A 53 -17.62 14.43 30.72
C ALA A 53 -18.39 13.11 30.60
N ILE A 54 -17.71 12.01 30.27
CA ILE A 54 -18.30 10.66 30.20
C ILE A 54 -18.89 10.22 31.55
N ARG A 55 -18.19 10.47 32.64
CA ARG A 55 -18.71 10.12 34.00
C ARG A 55 -19.93 10.97 34.40
N LEU A 56 -19.93 12.23 34.00
CA LEU A 56 -21.02 13.16 34.34
C LEU A 56 -22.27 12.96 33.47
N GLU A 57 -22.11 12.63 32.20
CA GLU A 57 -23.18 12.35 31.24
C GLU A 57 -22.88 11.07 30.45
N PRO A 58 -23.09 9.88 31.04
CA PRO A 58 -22.70 8.61 30.40
C PRO A 58 -23.46 8.29 29.10
N ILE A 59 -24.67 8.88 28.96
CA ILE A 59 -25.55 8.65 27.80
C ILE A 59 -25.10 9.47 26.57
N ASP A 60 -24.39 10.59 26.77
CA ASP A 60 -23.86 11.40 25.66
C ASP A 60 -22.71 10.68 24.97
N PRO A 61 -22.86 10.26 23.68
CA PRO A 61 -21.82 9.55 22.96
C PRO A 61 -20.67 10.47 22.51
N ALA A 62 -20.88 11.79 22.43
CA ALA A 62 -19.91 12.71 21.84
C ALA A 62 -18.56 12.74 22.56
N PRO A 63 -18.47 12.77 23.91
CA PRO A 63 -17.19 12.71 24.61
C PRO A 63 -16.44 11.39 24.38
N ARG A 64 -17.14 10.24 24.28
CA ARG A 64 -16.50 8.95 23.99
C ARG A 64 -15.92 8.92 22.58
N LEU A 65 -16.65 9.44 21.58
CA LEU A 65 -16.14 9.54 20.21
C LEU A 65 -14.90 10.44 20.10
N ALA A 66 -14.90 11.57 20.82
CA ALA A 66 -13.76 12.46 20.89
C ALA A 66 -12.57 11.78 21.60
N LEU A 67 -12.81 11.05 22.68
CA LEU A 67 -11.78 10.31 23.41
C LEU A 67 -11.19 9.18 22.56
N ALA A 68 -12.02 8.45 21.81
CA ALA A 68 -11.56 7.42 20.87
C ALA A 68 -10.62 8.02 19.82
N ARG A 69 -10.95 9.19 19.26
CA ARG A 69 -10.09 9.89 18.32
C ARG A 69 -8.75 10.29 18.94
N LEU A 70 -8.75 10.89 20.13
CA LEU A 70 -7.52 11.29 20.83
C LEU A 70 -6.63 10.09 21.22
N HIS A 71 -7.23 8.94 21.54
CA HIS A 71 -6.47 7.71 21.75
C HIS A 71 -5.82 7.24 20.45
N ALA A 72 -6.54 7.24 19.33
CA ALA A 72 -6.00 6.89 18.02
C ALA A 72 -4.84 7.80 17.61
N GLU A 73 -5.00 9.12 17.75
CA GLU A 73 -3.97 10.12 17.44
C GLU A 73 -2.71 9.99 18.32
N SER A 74 -2.87 9.48 19.54
CA SER A 74 -1.74 9.19 20.46
C SER A 74 -1.16 7.78 20.34
N GLY A 75 -1.62 6.98 19.35
CA GLY A 75 -1.11 5.62 19.11
C GLY A 75 -1.75 4.54 19.99
N ASP A 76 -2.64 4.88 20.92
CA ASP A 76 -3.34 3.90 21.77
C ASP A 76 -4.56 3.33 21.04
N MET A 77 -4.29 2.49 20.03
CA MET A 77 -5.33 1.89 19.17
C MET A 77 -6.31 1.02 19.95
N LYS A 78 -5.84 0.39 21.04
CA LYS A 78 -6.68 -0.49 21.88
C LYS A 78 -7.70 0.32 22.69
N ALA A 79 -7.29 1.40 23.33
CA ALA A 79 -8.20 2.30 24.04
C ALA A 79 -9.17 2.98 23.06
N ALA A 80 -8.68 3.43 21.89
CA ALA A 80 -9.52 4.00 20.84
C ALA A 80 -10.63 3.04 20.41
N ALA A 81 -10.28 1.77 20.14
CA ALA A 81 -11.24 0.76 19.75
C ALA A 81 -12.26 0.47 20.87
N SER A 82 -11.83 0.43 22.12
CA SER A 82 -12.70 0.20 23.28
C SER A 82 -13.78 1.29 23.41
N GLU A 83 -13.38 2.56 23.32
CA GLU A 83 -14.32 3.68 23.42
C GLU A 83 -15.30 3.72 22.23
N ALA A 84 -14.81 3.49 21.01
CA ALA A 84 -15.65 3.43 19.82
C ALA A 84 -16.64 2.26 19.88
N GLN A 85 -16.19 1.09 20.35
CA GLN A 85 -17.04 -0.10 20.48
C GLN A 85 -18.15 0.11 21.53
N ALA A 86 -17.85 0.79 22.63
CA ALA A 86 -18.85 1.15 23.63
C ALA A 86 -19.97 2.01 23.02
N VAL A 87 -19.62 3.04 22.23
CA VAL A 87 -20.62 3.87 21.52
C VAL A 87 -21.41 3.04 20.51
N LEU A 88 -20.75 2.19 19.74
CA LEU A 88 -21.44 1.35 18.73
C LEU A 88 -22.49 0.44 19.37
N ASN A 89 -22.22 -0.09 20.56
CA ASN A 89 -23.10 -1.03 21.28
C ASN A 89 -24.21 -0.32 22.08
N GLU A 90 -23.88 0.79 22.73
CA GLU A 90 -24.72 1.39 23.78
C GLU A 90 -25.53 2.63 23.30
N ALA A 91 -25.03 3.36 22.28
CA ALA A 91 -25.69 4.58 21.85
C ALA A 91 -27.05 4.32 21.20
N VAL A 92 -28.04 5.08 21.60
CA VAL A 92 -29.38 5.11 20.97
C VAL A 92 -29.36 5.89 19.65
N ASP A 93 -28.52 6.94 19.59
CA ASP A 93 -28.34 7.76 18.40
C ASP A 93 -27.65 6.99 17.28
N GLN A 94 -28.37 6.77 16.18
CA GLN A 94 -27.85 6.04 15.01
C GLN A 94 -26.66 6.77 14.36
N ALA A 95 -26.71 8.11 14.30
CA ALA A 95 -25.59 8.88 13.75
C ALA A 95 -24.30 8.72 14.58
N ALA A 96 -24.42 8.66 15.91
CA ALA A 96 -23.27 8.37 16.77
C ALA A 96 -22.73 6.95 16.56
N ARG A 97 -23.62 5.96 16.36
CA ARG A 97 -23.22 4.58 16.03
C ARG A 97 -22.47 4.49 14.70
N ALA A 98 -22.94 5.23 13.68
CA ALA A 98 -22.24 5.30 12.39
C ALA A 98 -20.84 5.89 12.53
N ARG A 99 -20.68 6.96 13.33
CA ARG A 99 -19.37 7.56 13.59
C ARG A 99 -18.43 6.61 14.34
N ALA A 100 -18.97 5.88 15.32
CA ALA A 100 -18.20 4.87 16.04
C ALA A 100 -17.74 3.73 15.12
N ALA A 101 -18.63 3.22 14.26
CA ALA A 101 -18.29 2.24 13.25
C ALA A 101 -17.22 2.78 12.28
N PHE A 102 -17.29 4.05 11.87
CA PHE A 102 -16.26 4.66 11.03
C PHE A 102 -14.90 4.70 11.72
N ILE A 103 -14.84 5.10 13.00
CA ILE A 103 -13.58 5.08 13.78
C ILE A 103 -13.02 3.67 13.85
N LEU A 104 -13.83 2.65 14.13
CA LEU A 104 -13.38 1.25 14.13
C LEU A 104 -12.84 0.83 12.76
N GLY A 105 -13.48 1.27 11.68
CA GLY A 105 -12.99 1.06 10.32
C GLY A 105 -11.62 1.70 10.08
N GLU A 106 -11.42 2.96 10.51
CA GLU A 106 -10.11 3.63 10.37
C GLU A 106 -9.01 2.92 11.18
N LEU A 107 -9.33 2.47 12.40
CA LEU A 107 -8.38 1.70 13.23
C LEU A 107 -8.01 0.36 12.58
N ALA A 108 -9.00 -0.36 12.04
CA ALA A 108 -8.78 -1.64 11.35
C ALA A 108 -7.96 -1.44 10.07
N ARG A 109 -8.21 -0.36 9.31
CA ARG A 109 -7.53 -0.04 8.05
C ARG A 109 -6.03 0.18 8.22
N VAL A 110 -5.60 0.77 9.33
CA VAL A 110 -4.16 0.96 9.64
C VAL A 110 -3.55 -0.26 10.33
N GLY A 111 -4.37 -1.26 10.63
CA GLY A 111 -3.93 -2.53 11.24
C GLY A 111 -3.16 -3.43 10.28
N PRO A 112 -2.78 -4.63 10.74
CA PRO A 112 -2.00 -5.59 9.95
C PRO A 112 -2.76 -6.15 8.74
N ASP A 113 -4.10 -6.16 8.80
CA ASP A 113 -4.99 -6.59 7.72
C ASP A 113 -6.06 -5.52 7.45
N PRO A 114 -5.84 -4.63 6.46
CA PRO A 114 -6.78 -3.57 6.11
C PRO A 114 -8.16 -4.07 5.66
N ALA A 115 -8.28 -5.32 5.18
CA ALA A 115 -9.56 -5.88 4.73
C ALA A 115 -10.57 -5.98 5.88
N THR A 116 -10.10 -6.12 7.12
CA THR A 116 -10.95 -6.15 8.33
C THR A 116 -11.71 -4.85 8.60
N ALA A 117 -11.35 -3.76 7.91
CA ALA A 117 -12.08 -2.48 7.99
C ALA A 117 -13.43 -2.52 7.23
N ARG A 118 -13.56 -3.36 6.21
CA ARG A 118 -14.75 -3.42 5.31
C ARG A 118 -16.08 -3.58 6.06
N PRO A 119 -16.27 -4.52 6.99
CA PRO A 119 -17.52 -4.67 7.74
C PRO A 119 -17.93 -3.41 8.51
N HIS A 120 -16.95 -2.68 9.04
CA HIS A 120 -17.21 -1.44 9.78
C HIS A 120 -17.74 -0.33 8.85
N TYR A 121 -17.12 -0.13 7.69
CA TYR A 121 -17.63 0.85 6.71
C TYR A 121 -18.97 0.45 6.11
N GLN A 122 -19.22 -0.85 5.90
CA GLN A 122 -20.55 -1.34 5.50
C GLN A 122 -21.61 -1.05 6.55
N THR A 123 -21.26 -1.14 7.83
CA THR A 123 -22.15 -0.75 8.93
C THR A 123 -22.49 0.74 8.85
N VAL A 124 -21.51 1.61 8.56
CA VAL A 124 -21.77 3.05 8.32
C VAL A 124 -22.75 3.24 7.16
N LEU A 125 -22.49 2.61 6.00
CA LEU A 125 -23.36 2.73 4.84
C LEU A 125 -24.79 2.31 5.17
N LYS A 126 -24.98 1.19 5.86
CA LYS A 126 -26.31 0.70 6.25
C LYS A 126 -27.07 1.67 7.15
N ILE A 127 -26.38 2.27 8.13
CA ILE A 127 -26.99 3.22 9.06
C ILE A 127 -27.34 4.52 8.34
N GLU A 128 -26.39 5.07 7.57
CA GLU A 128 -26.60 6.35 6.89
C GLU A 128 -27.65 6.24 5.75
N ASP A 129 -27.73 5.09 5.08
CA ASP A 129 -28.78 4.81 4.10
C ASP A 129 -30.19 4.81 4.74
N ALA A 130 -30.32 4.23 5.93
CA ALA A 130 -31.56 4.29 6.69
C ALA A 130 -31.93 5.72 7.13
N LEU A 131 -30.94 6.52 7.55
CA LEU A 131 -31.13 7.94 7.90
C LEU A 131 -31.56 8.77 6.68
N LEU A 132 -30.91 8.54 5.52
CA LEU A 132 -31.27 9.18 4.25
C LEU A 132 -32.64 8.76 3.73
N SER A 133 -33.04 7.51 3.96
CA SER A 133 -34.40 7.05 3.65
C SER A 133 -35.48 7.77 4.49
N ALA A 134 -35.16 8.07 5.76
CA ALA A 134 -36.03 8.80 6.66
C ALA A 134 -36.03 10.33 6.42
N SER A 135 -34.87 10.87 6.00
CA SER A 135 -34.67 12.30 5.71
C SER A 135 -33.84 12.47 4.42
N PRO A 136 -34.49 12.38 3.23
CA PRO A 136 -33.82 12.54 1.97
C PRO A 136 -33.13 13.91 1.86
N GLY A 137 -31.84 13.89 1.51
CA GLY A 137 -31.04 15.11 1.37
C GLY A 137 -30.41 15.64 2.66
N ASP A 138 -30.46 14.89 3.78
CA ASP A 138 -29.69 15.25 4.98
C ASP A 138 -28.19 15.38 4.63
N PRO A 139 -27.61 16.59 4.77
CA PRO A 139 -26.23 16.82 4.37
C PRO A 139 -25.23 16.06 5.26
N THR A 140 -25.57 15.83 6.52
CA THR A 140 -24.70 15.11 7.46
C THR A 140 -24.67 13.62 7.13
N ALA A 141 -25.83 13.00 6.94
CA ALA A 141 -25.93 11.60 6.55
C ALA A 141 -25.29 11.36 5.17
N SER A 142 -25.56 12.23 4.18
CA SER A 142 -24.95 12.17 2.85
C SER A 142 -23.43 12.23 2.92
N ARG A 143 -22.89 13.10 3.74
CA ARG A 143 -21.43 13.26 3.94
C ARG A 143 -20.79 12.00 4.52
N TRP A 144 -21.35 11.41 5.58
CA TRP A 144 -20.80 10.20 6.20
C TRP A 144 -20.95 8.98 5.30
N TYR A 145 -22.05 8.88 4.56
CA TYR A 145 -22.23 7.87 3.53
C TYR A 145 -21.14 7.95 2.46
N ALA A 146 -20.88 9.16 1.94
CA ALA A 146 -19.83 9.38 0.94
C ALA A 146 -18.44 9.02 1.48
N ARG A 147 -18.11 9.38 2.72
CA ARG A 147 -16.83 9.04 3.35
C ARG A 147 -16.64 7.52 3.45
N ALA A 148 -17.64 6.80 3.93
CA ALA A 148 -17.56 5.34 4.04
C ALA A 148 -17.44 4.66 2.66
N ARG A 149 -18.20 5.16 1.65
CA ARG A 149 -18.10 4.68 0.27
C ARG A 149 -16.70 4.89 -0.33
N GLY A 150 -16.09 6.05 -0.07
CA GLY A 150 -14.71 6.35 -0.48
C GLY A 150 -13.69 5.41 0.17
N ARG A 151 -13.87 5.05 1.45
CA ARG A 151 -13.00 4.09 2.14
C ARG A 151 -13.15 2.65 1.61
N ILE A 152 -14.36 2.24 1.26
CA ILE A 152 -14.59 0.94 0.61
C ILE A 152 -13.91 0.93 -0.78
N ALA A 153 -13.94 2.03 -1.52
CA ALA A 153 -13.25 2.14 -2.80
C ALA A 153 -11.72 1.97 -2.65
N GLU A 154 -11.11 2.50 -1.59
CA GLU A 154 -9.69 2.24 -1.30
C GLU A 154 -9.42 0.74 -1.05
N LEU A 155 -10.31 0.05 -0.32
CA LEU A 155 -10.17 -1.39 -0.09
C LEU A 155 -10.36 -2.19 -1.37
N ASP A 156 -11.32 -1.82 -2.23
CA ASP A 156 -11.53 -2.43 -3.54
C ASP A 156 -10.28 -2.29 -4.43
N ALA A 157 -9.60 -1.12 -4.40
CA ALA A 157 -8.34 -0.92 -5.11
C ALA A 157 -7.22 -1.83 -4.58
N HIS A 158 -7.08 -1.95 -3.27
CA HIS A 158 -6.10 -2.86 -2.66
C HIS A 158 -6.34 -4.34 -2.99
N GLU A 159 -7.59 -4.71 -3.25
CA GLU A 159 -7.99 -6.05 -3.69
C GLU A 159 -7.86 -6.24 -5.22
N GLY A 160 -7.42 -5.20 -5.97
CA GLY A 160 -7.28 -5.22 -7.42
C GLY A 160 -8.59 -4.99 -8.19
N GLN A 161 -9.66 -4.59 -7.51
CA GLN A 161 -10.98 -4.34 -8.10
C GLN A 161 -11.09 -2.89 -8.60
N LEU A 162 -10.22 -2.49 -9.54
CA LEU A 162 -10.02 -1.09 -9.92
C LEU A 162 -11.29 -0.41 -10.46
N ASP A 163 -12.13 -1.10 -11.25
CA ASP A 163 -13.38 -0.53 -11.78
C ASP A 163 -14.39 -0.22 -10.67
N ARG A 164 -14.51 -1.11 -9.69
CA ARG A 164 -15.37 -0.90 -8.52
C ARG A 164 -14.84 0.23 -7.65
N ALA A 165 -13.53 0.27 -7.44
CA ALA A 165 -12.87 1.34 -6.71
C ALA A 165 -13.15 2.70 -7.35
N ARG A 166 -12.95 2.81 -8.66
CA ARG A 166 -13.22 4.05 -9.41
C ARG A 166 -14.69 4.47 -9.30
N THR A 167 -15.63 3.57 -9.59
CA THR A 167 -17.07 3.85 -9.50
C THR A 167 -17.48 4.26 -8.09
N GLY A 168 -16.92 3.61 -7.06
CA GLY A 168 -17.15 3.93 -5.66
C GLY A 168 -16.67 5.33 -5.29
N ALA A 169 -15.44 5.67 -5.66
CA ALA A 169 -14.82 6.96 -5.37
C ALA A 169 -15.47 8.13 -6.14
N GLU A 170 -15.80 7.94 -7.42
CA GLU A 170 -16.54 8.93 -8.22
C GLU A 170 -17.92 9.23 -7.63
N GLY A 171 -18.66 8.19 -7.24
CA GLY A 171 -19.96 8.36 -6.60
C GLY A 171 -19.87 9.04 -5.24
N ALA A 172 -18.82 8.78 -4.46
CA ALA A 172 -18.57 9.49 -3.20
C ALA A 172 -18.31 10.99 -3.43
N LEU A 173 -17.44 11.33 -4.38
CA LEU A 173 -17.14 12.72 -4.74
C LEU A 173 -18.38 13.45 -5.29
N ALA A 174 -19.16 12.81 -6.17
CA ALA A 174 -20.38 13.40 -6.71
C ALA A 174 -21.38 13.76 -5.60
N LEU A 175 -21.55 12.87 -4.61
CA LEU A 175 -22.42 13.12 -3.47
C LEU A 175 -21.93 14.27 -2.61
N LEU A 176 -20.63 14.34 -2.30
CA LEU A 176 -20.06 15.46 -1.54
C LEU A 176 -20.22 16.80 -2.26
N ARG A 177 -20.03 16.83 -3.58
CA ARG A 177 -20.25 18.02 -4.41
C ARG A 177 -21.74 18.44 -4.44
N ALA A 178 -22.66 17.47 -4.47
CA ALA A 178 -24.10 17.77 -4.36
C ALA A 178 -24.45 18.39 -3.00
N VAL A 179 -23.87 17.88 -1.91
CA VAL A 179 -24.02 18.50 -0.58
C VAL A 179 -23.45 19.92 -0.57
N ALA A 180 -22.27 20.13 -1.14
CA ALA A 180 -21.65 21.47 -1.23
C ALA A 180 -22.49 22.45 -2.03
N ALA A 181 -23.13 22.01 -3.11
CA ALA A 181 -24.04 22.84 -3.89
C ALA A 181 -25.28 23.28 -3.09
N ALA A 182 -25.74 22.45 -2.15
CA ALA A 182 -26.91 22.72 -1.33
C ALA A 182 -26.62 23.63 -0.13
N ILE A 183 -25.48 23.46 0.55
CA ILE A 183 -25.19 24.16 1.82
C ILE A 183 -23.90 25.01 1.79
N GLY A 184 -23.20 25.09 0.67
CA GLY A 184 -21.86 25.67 0.56
C GLY A 184 -20.77 24.69 0.99
N GLU A 185 -19.52 25.16 1.01
CA GLU A 185 -18.36 24.36 1.42
C GLU A 185 -17.84 24.79 2.82
N PRO A 186 -18.49 24.40 3.93
CA PRO A 186 -17.88 24.58 5.25
C PRO A 186 -16.57 23.80 5.36
N PRO A 187 -15.62 24.18 6.23
CA PRO A 187 -14.26 23.63 6.30
C PRO A 187 -14.21 22.09 6.27
N VAL A 188 -15.10 21.45 7.01
CA VAL A 188 -15.14 19.99 7.12
C VAL A 188 -15.59 19.33 5.81
N LEU A 189 -16.52 19.94 5.07
CA LEU A 189 -16.96 19.43 3.77
C LEU A 189 -15.91 19.70 2.68
N ALA A 190 -15.26 20.87 2.71
CA ALA A 190 -14.14 21.17 1.83
C ALA A 190 -12.99 20.13 1.97
N ALA A 191 -12.69 19.73 3.21
CA ALA A 191 -11.73 18.68 3.50
C ALA A 191 -12.17 17.33 2.94
N ASP A 192 -13.42 16.92 3.15
CA ASP A 192 -13.93 15.64 2.64
C ASP A 192 -13.91 15.58 1.09
N ILE A 193 -14.20 16.71 0.42
CA ILE A 193 -14.09 16.82 -1.05
C ILE A 193 -12.63 16.69 -1.48
N ALA A 194 -11.71 17.38 -0.81
CA ALA A 194 -10.28 17.30 -1.11
C ALA A 194 -9.74 15.87 -0.91
N ASP A 195 -10.14 15.19 0.16
CA ASP A 195 -9.83 13.78 0.40
C ASP A 195 -10.35 12.86 -0.72
N ALA A 196 -11.58 13.08 -1.19
CA ALA A 196 -12.16 12.30 -2.28
C ALA A 196 -11.43 12.54 -3.61
N GLU A 197 -11.01 13.79 -3.89
CA GLU A 197 -10.18 14.11 -5.06
C GLU A 197 -8.82 13.43 -4.99
N MET A 198 -8.17 13.40 -3.83
CA MET A 198 -6.89 12.71 -3.65
C MET A 198 -7.01 11.20 -3.88
N ARG A 199 -8.08 10.57 -3.39
CA ARG A 199 -8.34 9.13 -3.64
C ARG A 199 -8.53 8.83 -5.12
N LEU A 200 -9.33 9.64 -5.81
CA LEU A 200 -9.51 9.50 -7.25
C LEU A 200 -8.20 9.73 -8.01
N ALA A 201 -7.41 10.71 -7.60
CA ALA A 201 -6.12 10.96 -8.20
C ALA A 201 -5.17 9.75 -8.06
N ALA A 202 -5.15 9.09 -6.90
CA ALA A 202 -4.38 7.87 -6.71
C ALA A 202 -4.84 6.74 -7.66
N LEU A 203 -6.16 6.52 -7.77
CA LEU A 203 -6.72 5.54 -8.71
C LEU A 203 -6.45 5.88 -10.18
N GLU A 204 -6.41 7.16 -10.53
CA GLU A 204 -6.10 7.63 -11.89
C GLU A 204 -4.60 7.45 -12.21
N LEU A 205 -3.71 7.53 -11.21
CA LEU A 205 -2.29 7.19 -11.37
C LEU A 205 -2.09 5.70 -11.63
N ASP A 206 -2.76 4.84 -10.88
CA ASP A 206 -2.74 3.39 -11.10
C ASP A 206 -3.35 3.00 -12.44
N GLY A 207 -4.31 3.78 -12.96
CA GLY A 207 -5.00 3.58 -14.23
C GLY A 207 -4.39 4.32 -15.43
N ASP A 208 -3.14 4.78 -15.32
CA ASP A 208 -2.39 5.50 -16.37
C ASP A 208 -3.07 6.80 -16.88
N ALA A 209 -3.71 7.55 -15.97
CA ALA A 209 -4.33 8.85 -16.28
C ALA A 209 -3.69 10.02 -15.48
N PRO A 210 -2.36 10.22 -15.55
CA PRO A 210 -1.64 11.14 -14.67
C PRO A 210 -2.02 12.62 -14.88
N ALA A 211 -2.48 13.01 -16.06
CA ALA A 211 -2.93 14.38 -16.31
C ALA A 211 -4.23 14.70 -15.55
N SER A 212 -5.17 13.76 -15.47
CA SER A 212 -6.38 13.90 -14.67
C SER A 212 -6.07 13.90 -13.18
N ALA A 213 -5.24 12.96 -12.73
CA ALA A 213 -4.75 12.90 -11.35
C ALA A 213 -4.14 14.22 -10.89
N ARG A 214 -3.24 14.81 -11.73
CA ARG A 214 -2.58 16.08 -11.40
C ARG A 214 -3.55 17.24 -11.28
N ARG A 215 -4.58 17.30 -12.12
CA ARG A 215 -5.63 18.33 -12.03
C ARG A 215 -6.41 18.20 -10.72
N ARG A 216 -6.86 16.99 -10.36
CA ARG A 216 -7.58 16.73 -9.10
C ARG A 216 -6.74 17.09 -7.88
N LEU A 217 -5.47 16.74 -7.90
CA LEU A 217 -4.52 17.12 -6.84
C LEU A 217 -4.36 18.64 -6.74
N GLY A 218 -4.41 19.36 -7.84
CA GLY A 218 -4.44 20.83 -7.82
C GLY A 218 -5.67 21.39 -7.10
N GLU A 219 -6.85 20.81 -7.34
CA GLU A 219 -8.08 21.19 -6.64
C GLU A 219 -8.03 20.84 -5.14
N ALA A 220 -7.53 19.65 -4.78
CA ALA A 220 -7.36 19.24 -3.39
C ALA A 220 -6.36 20.14 -2.64
N ILE A 221 -5.19 20.40 -3.23
CA ILE A 221 -4.17 21.28 -2.67
C ILE A 221 -4.73 22.67 -2.40
N GLY A 222 -5.45 23.27 -3.37
CA GLY A 222 -6.05 24.60 -3.19
C GLY A 222 -7.03 24.64 -2.00
N ARG A 223 -7.84 23.59 -1.79
CA ARG A 223 -8.73 23.50 -0.62
C ARG A 223 -7.93 23.37 0.69
N TYR A 224 -6.91 22.50 0.73
CA TYR A 224 -6.10 22.36 1.94
C TYR A 224 -5.26 23.58 2.26
N GLU A 225 -4.77 24.32 1.26
CA GLU A 225 -4.10 25.62 1.46
C GLU A 225 -5.05 26.63 2.10
N ALA A 226 -6.29 26.74 1.61
CA ALA A 226 -7.31 27.61 2.19
C ALA A 226 -7.64 27.19 3.65
N LEU A 227 -7.81 25.90 3.92
CA LEU A 227 -8.04 25.38 5.27
C LEU A 227 -6.86 25.66 6.21
N ALA A 228 -5.62 25.47 5.76
CA ALA A 228 -4.42 25.72 6.56
C ALA A 228 -4.23 27.20 6.92
N VAL A 229 -4.84 28.12 6.17
CA VAL A 229 -4.83 29.55 6.46
C VAL A 229 -5.95 29.94 7.42
N THR A 230 -7.17 29.42 7.21
CA THR A 230 -8.36 29.78 8.00
C THR A 230 -8.36 29.07 9.36
N GLU A 231 -8.02 27.79 9.39
CA GLU A 231 -8.00 26.95 10.58
C GLU A 231 -6.56 26.79 11.12
N LYS A 232 -5.96 27.91 11.50
CA LYS A 232 -4.51 28.02 11.86
C LYS A 232 -4.04 27.06 12.94
N PHE A 233 -4.92 26.58 13.79
CA PHE A 233 -4.57 25.74 14.93
C PHE A 233 -4.76 24.25 14.67
N GLU A 234 -5.23 23.86 13.48
CA GLU A 234 -5.44 22.48 13.14
C GLU A 234 -4.25 21.92 12.34
N PRO A 235 -3.32 21.17 13.02
CA PRO A 235 -2.14 20.62 12.37
C PRO A 235 -2.47 19.63 11.27
N HIS A 236 -3.63 18.96 11.37
CA HIS A 236 -4.10 17.94 10.44
C HIS A 236 -4.15 18.44 8.99
N TRP A 237 -4.67 19.64 8.72
CA TRP A 237 -4.77 20.17 7.35
C TRP A 237 -3.40 20.34 6.69
N ARG A 238 -2.38 20.72 7.46
CA ARG A 238 -1.01 20.84 6.94
C ARG A 238 -0.38 19.48 6.68
N ALA A 239 -0.69 18.49 7.51
CA ALA A 239 -0.24 17.13 7.29
C ALA A 239 -0.77 16.58 5.96
N VAL A 240 -2.08 16.67 5.74
CA VAL A 240 -2.72 16.21 4.51
C VAL A 240 -2.32 17.03 3.28
N LEU A 241 -2.15 18.35 3.42
CA LEU A 241 -1.58 19.21 2.38
C LEU A 241 -0.20 18.72 1.92
N SER A 242 0.64 18.33 2.87
CA SER A 242 1.95 17.76 2.57
C SER A 242 1.82 16.44 1.78
N ASP A 243 0.87 15.56 2.16
CA ASP A 243 0.63 14.30 1.47
C ASP A 243 0.07 14.55 0.04
N ALA A 244 -0.81 15.56 -0.13
CA ALA A 244 -1.31 15.97 -1.43
C ALA A 244 -0.18 16.46 -2.37
N TRP A 245 0.78 17.24 -1.85
CA TRP A 245 1.96 17.66 -2.61
C TRP A 245 2.88 16.46 -2.96
N ALA A 246 3.03 15.48 -2.07
CA ALA A 246 3.82 14.28 -2.37
C ALA A 246 3.19 13.45 -3.50
N LEU A 247 1.86 13.30 -3.49
CA LEU A 247 1.13 12.60 -4.55
C LEU A 247 1.16 13.40 -5.87
N ALA A 248 1.15 14.75 -5.80
CA ALA A 248 1.34 15.60 -6.97
C ALA A 248 2.72 15.43 -7.61
N ALA A 249 3.76 15.22 -6.79
CA ALA A 249 5.11 14.92 -7.28
C ALA A 249 5.15 13.60 -8.05
N GLU A 250 4.43 12.58 -7.60
CA GLU A 250 4.28 11.31 -8.31
C GLU A 250 3.55 11.50 -9.64
N ALA A 251 2.43 12.24 -9.65
CA ALA A 251 1.68 12.55 -10.86
C ALA A 251 2.53 13.30 -11.90
N ASP A 252 3.31 14.29 -11.47
CA ASP A 252 4.21 15.03 -12.33
C ASP A 252 5.36 14.16 -12.86
N TYR A 253 5.88 13.23 -12.04
CA TYR A 253 6.88 12.25 -12.48
C TYR A 253 6.32 11.32 -13.58
N VAL A 254 5.12 10.74 -13.39
CA VAL A 254 4.49 9.87 -14.38
C VAL A 254 4.19 10.61 -15.69
N ARG A 255 3.88 11.92 -15.61
CA ARG A 255 3.72 12.79 -16.78
C ARG A 255 5.02 13.13 -17.51
N GLY A 256 6.16 12.76 -16.95
CA GLY A 256 7.49 13.11 -17.47
C GLY A 256 7.98 14.52 -17.11
N ASP A 257 7.27 15.25 -16.25
CA ASP A 257 7.69 16.59 -15.80
C ASP A 257 8.58 16.51 -14.55
N ALA A 258 9.85 16.18 -14.79
CA ALA A 258 10.84 15.99 -13.73
C ALA A 258 11.02 17.23 -12.83
N ASN A 259 10.88 18.44 -13.39
CA ASN A 259 11.06 19.66 -12.61
C ASN A 259 9.87 19.93 -11.70
N ALA A 260 8.65 19.80 -12.22
CA ALA A 260 7.44 19.93 -11.41
C ALA A 260 7.41 18.87 -10.30
N ALA A 261 7.81 17.62 -10.60
CA ALA A 261 7.90 16.54 -9.61
C ALA A 261 8.87 16.87 -8.46
N ARG A 262 10.05 17.41 -8.77
CA ARG A 262 11.01 17.87 -7.75
C ARG A 262 10.43 19.00 -6.89
N GLU A 263 9.85 20.00 -7.54
CA GLU A 263 9.27 21.16 -6.83
C GLU A 263 8.12 20.76 -5.90
N ALA A 264 7.22 19.92 -6.37
CA ALA A 264 6.10 19.41 -5.55
C ALA A 264 6.60 18.61 -4.34
N MET A 265 7.61 17.77 -4.51
CA MET A 265 8.22 17.02 -3.40
C MET A 265 8.90 17.91 -2.37
N GLU A 266 9.61 18.97 -2.81
CA GLU A 266 10.22 19.92 -1.87
C GLU A 266 9.16 20.71 -1.10
N LYS A 267 8.03 21.08 -1.74
CA LYS A 267 6.87 21.69 -1.05
C LYS A 267 6.27 20.76 -0.01
N ALA A 268 6.06 19.48 -0.34
CA ALA A 268 5.59 18.48 0.58
C ALA A 268 6.48 18.42 1.84
N LEU A 269 7.77 18.29 1.63
CA LEU A 269 8.76 18.20 2.71
C LEU A 269 8.81 19.48 3.55
N GLN A 270 8.79 20.65 2.93
CA GLN A 270 8.80 21.94 3.62
C GLN A 270 7.59 22.10 4.54
N VAL A 271 6.38 21.79 4.05
CA VAL A 271 5.14 21.87 4.84
C VAL A 271 5.24 20.95 6.04
N ARG A 272 5.69 19.71 5.86
CA ARG A 272 5.78 18.72 6.95
C ARG A 272 6.89 19.07 7.95
N LEU A 273 8.02 19.60 7.52
CA LEU A 273 9.12 20.05 8.42
C LEU A 273 8.67 21.20 9.32
N VAL A 274 7.96 22.19 8.76
CA VAL A 274 7.41 23.30 9.55
C VAL A 274 6.41 22.81 10.58
N LEU A 275 5.58 21.82 10.20
CA LEU A 275 4.62 21.19 11.10
C LEU A 275 5.32 20.40 12.24
N ALA A 276 6.27 19.56 11.89
CA ALA A 276 7.02 18.73 12.85
C ALA A 276 7.83 19.54 13.86
N ALA A 277 8.29 20.72 13.50
CA ALA A 277 8.96 21.65 14.42
C ALA A 277 8.05 22.09 15.59
N ARG A 278 6.74 22.04 15.42
CA ARG A 278 5.73 22.41 16.43
C ARG A 278 5.01 21.20 17.02
N HIS A 279 4.92 20.14 16.27
CA HIS A 279 4.23 18.90 16.61
C HIS A 279 5.18 17.71 16.43
N PRO A 280 5.93 17.30 17.47
CA PRO A 280 6.95 16.25 17.36
C PRO A 280 6.44 14.90 16.84
N GLY A 281 5.14 14.59 17.02
CA GLY A 281 4.50 13.38 16.46
C GLY A 281 4.56 13.32 14.93
N GLU A 282 4.65 14.47 14.26
CA GLU A 282 4.75 14.54 12.80
C GLU A 282 6.14 14.18 12.24
N ALA A 283 7.12 13.92 13.12
CA ALA A 283 8.45 13.48 12.70
C ALA A 283 8.41 12.17 11.86
N TRP A 284 7.45 11.29 12.13
CA TRP A 284 7.20 10.10 11.30
C TRP A 284 6.83 10.45 9.86
N GLY A 285 5.97 11.46 9.68
CA GLY A 285 5.60 11.96 8.36
C GLY A 285 6.81 12.55 7.61
N VAL A 286 7.67 13.31 8.30
CA VAL A 286 8.92 13.83 7.71
C VAL A 286 9.82 12.69 7.25
N ALA A 287 10.01 11.67 8.06
CA ALA A 287 10.85 10.53 7.72
C ALA A 287 10.30 9.74 6.52
N GLY A 288 8.96 9.57 6.46
CA GLY A 288 8.27 8.99 5.32
C GLY A 288 8.51 9.76 4.03
N LEU A 289 8.41 11.09 4.08
CA LEU A 289 8.66 11.96 2.92
C LEU A 289 10.13 11.93 2.46
N TRP A 290 11.09 11.86 3.37
CA TRP A 290 12.49 11.67 2.99
C TRP A 290 12.69 10.36 2.20
N ARG A 291 12.02 9.28 2.59
CA ARG A 291 12.06 8.00 1.86
C ARG A 291 11.42 8.12 0.47
N ILE A 292 10.25 8.76 0.36
CA ILE A 292 9.55 8.99 -0.93
C ILE A 292 10.41 9.88 -1.84
N ARG A 293 11.00 10.97 -1.29
CA ARG A 293 11.93 11.83 -2.01
C ARG A 293 13.13 11.03 -2.55
N GLY A 294 13.66 10.13 -1.75
CA GLY A 294 14.74 9.23 -2.17
C GLY A 294 14.34 8.38 -3.37
N ALA A 295 13.17 7.78 -3.34
CA ALA A 295 12.64 6.98 -4.44
C ALA A 295 12.42 7.82 -5.71
N LEU A 296 11.81 8.99 -5.58
CA LEU A 296 11.59 9.92 -6.70
C LEU A 296 12.92 10.39 -7.32
N ARG A 297 13.88 10.82 -6.50
CA ARG A 297 15.21 11.24 -6.98
C ARG A 297 15.96 10.12 -7.70
N ALA A 298 15.86 8.88 -7.17
CA ALA A 298 16.43 7.71 -7.82
C ALA A 298 15.79 7.43 -9.19
N ALA A 299 14.47 7.57 -9.29
CA ALA A 299 13.74 7.40 -10.54
C ALA A 299 14.07 8.48 -11.58
N LEU A 300 14.38 9.70 -11.11
CA LEU A 300 14.83 10.82 -11.94
C LEU A 300 16.33 10.79 -12.29
N GLY A 301 17.08 9.75 -11.85
CA GLY A 301 18.52 9.63 -12.08
C GLY A 301 19.41 10.46 -11.14
N ASP A 302 18.83 11.18 -10.18
CA ASP A 302 19.55 12.00 -9.19
C ASP A 302 20.09 11.12 -8.05
N HIS A 303 21.00 10.19 -8.35
CA HIS A 303 21.42 9.10 -7.45
C HIS A 303 22.04 9.59 -6.14
N ASP A 304 22.86 10.64 -6.15
CA ASP A 304 23.47 11.19 -4.94
C ASP A 304 22.43 11.81 -4.00
N ALA A 305 21.47 12.56 -4.55
CA ALA A 305 20.39 13.16 -3.79
C ALA A 305 19.41 12.10 -3.25
N ALA A 306 19.25 10.99 -4.00
CA ALA A 306 18.47 9.84 -3.55
C ALA A 306 19.15 9.15 -2.34
N ALA A 307 20.46 8.85 -2.45
CA ALA A 307 21.23 8.24 -1.37
C ALA A 307 21.16 9.09 -0.08
N GLN A 308 21.38 10.40 -0.19
CA GLN A 308 21.26 11.32 0.95
C GLN A 308 19.86 11.28 1.58
N SER A 309 18.81 11.24 0.75
CA SER A 309 17.43 11.19 1.24
C SER A 309 17.14 9.90 2.01
N PHE A 310 17.61 8.74 1.53
CA PHE A 310 17.46 7.47 2.23
C PHE A 310 18.24 7.44 3.55
N VAL A 311 19.44 8.02 3.61
CA VAL A 311 20.22 8.15 4.84
C VAL A 311 19.48 9.02 5.87
N GLN A 312 18.92 10.16 5.44
CA GLN A 312 18.12 11.03 6.32
C GLN A 312 16.88 10.31 6.84
N ALA A 313 16.14 9.64 5.96
CA ALA A 313 14.98 8.85 6.34
C ALA A 313 15.34 7.79 7.40
N ARG A 314 16.37 6.98 7.12
CA ARG A 314 16.82 5.90 8.02
C ARG A 314 17.24 6.44 9.37
N THR A 315 18.08 7.48 9.42
CA THR A 315 18.56 8.06 10.67
C THR A 315 17.40 8.57 11.54
N MET A 316 16.44 9.27 10.93
CA MET A 316 15.25 9.76 11.65
C MET A 316 14.40 8.61 12.17
N ILE A 317 14.13 7.60 11.35
CA ILE A 317 13.30 6.46 11.74
C ILE A 317 13.97 5.62 12.84
N GLU A 318 15.29 5.40 12.77
CA GLU A 318 16.05 4.73 13.83
C GLU A 318 15.91 5.43 15.18
N GLN A 319 16.00 6.76 15.18
CA GLN A 319 15.82 7.58 16.41
C GLN A 319 14.38 7.50 16.94
N LEU A 320 13.39 7.50 16.05
CA LEU A 320 11.99 7.40 16.42
C LEU A 320 11.66 5.99 16.94
N TYR A 321 12.11 4.96 16.24
CA TYR A 321 11.92 3.56 16.63
C TYR A 321 12.56 3.25 17.99
N ALA A 322 13.74 3.81 18.28
CA ALA A 322 14.39 3.64 19.57
C ALA A 322 13.54 4.18 20.75
N ARG A 323 12.63 5.12 20.49
CA ARG A 323 11.69 5.67 21.49
C ARG A 323 10.41 4.84 21.62
N THR A 324 10.04 4.10 20.58
CA THR A 324 8.80 3.30 20.49
C THR A 324 9.07 1.88 19.98
N PRO A 325 9.94 1.09 20.65
CA PRO A 325 10.39 -0.21 20.13
C PRO A 325 9.27 -1.27 20.08
N GLY A 326 8.12 -0.98 20.71
CA GLY A 326 6.93 -1.85 20.68
C GLY A 326 6.03 -1.68 19.47
N GLU A 327 6.21 -0.62 18.68
CA GLU A 327 5.29 -0.29 17.59
C GLU A 327 5.66 -0.99 16.27
N ASP A 328 4.77 -1.84 15.77
CA ASP A 328 4.94 -2.55 14.50
C ASP A 328 5.03 -1.62 13.29
N ALA A 329 4.27 -0.51 13.29
CA ALA A 329 4.30 0.47 12.21
C ALA A 329 5.67 1.13 12.08
N ALA A 330 6.28 1.49 13.22
CA ALA A 330 7.62 2.07 13.29
C ALA A 330 8.69 1.09 12.77
N ALA A 331 8.61 -0.16 13.22
CA ALA A 331 9.52 -1.22 12.79
C ALA A 331 9.41 -1.49 11.28
N ARG A 332 8.19 -1.54 10.71
CA ARG A 332 7.98 -1.70 9.28
C ARG A 332 8.53 -0.53 8.47
N MET A 333 8.32 0.71 8.94
CA MET A 333 8.87 1.88 8.27
C MET A 333 10.40 1.83 8.22
N LEU A 334 11.05 1.41 9.31
CA LEU A 334 12.50 1.22 9.35
C LEU A 334 12.94 0.14 8.36
N LEU A 335 12.33 -1.02 8.41
CA LEU A 335 12.62 -2.15 7.53
C LEU A 335 12.47 -1.76 6.05
N HIS A 336 11.34 -1.17 5.66
CA HIS A 336 11.11 -0.76 4.27
C HIS A 336 12.07 0.34 3.81
N THR A 337 12.53 1.20 4.72
CA THR A 337 13.55 2.21 4.39
C THR A 337 14.91 1.59 4.15
N MET A 338 15.32 0.61 4.95
CA MET A 338 16.54 -0.16 4.73
C MET A 338 16.51 -0.92 3.41
N LEU A 339 15.38 -1.56 3.08
CA LEU A 339 15.20 -2.26 1.81
C LEU A 339 15.22 -1.30 0.61
N ALA A 340 14.58 -0.12 0.70
CA ALA A 340 14.65 0.89 -0.34
C ALA A 340 16.08 1.43 -0.55
N GLN A 341 16.84 1.58 0.52
CA GLN A 341 18.26 1.92 0.45
C GLN A 341 19.08 0.81 -0.23
N ALA A 342 18.80 -0.45 0.11
CA ALA A 342 19.43 -1.61 -0.53
C ALA A 342 19.15 -1.66 -2.04
N ASP A 343 17.89 -1.43 -2.44
CA ASP A 343 17.48 -1.41 -3.84
C ASP A 343 18.15 -0.29 -4.63
N HIS A 344 18.25 0.89 -4.03
CA HIS A 344 18.94 2.01 -4.65
C HIS A 344 20.44 1.71 -4.82
N ALA A 345 21.11 1.22 -3.77
CA ALA A 345 22.51 0.85 -3.78
C ALA A 345 22.80 -0.25 -4.81
N LEU A 346 21.91 -1.24 -4.94
CA LEU A 346 22.04 -2.31 -5.95
C LEU A 346 21.98 -1.75 -7.37
N ARG A 347 21.00 -0.89 -7.66
CA ARG A 347 20.85 -0.25 -8.98
C ARG A 347 22.04 0.64 -9.36
N THR A 348 22.70 1.24 -8.38
CA THR A 348 23.88 2.10 -8.59
C THR A 348 25.20 1.35 -8.51
N GLY A 349 25.16 0.00 -8.45
CA GLY A 349 26.37 -0.84 -8.40
C GLY A 349 27.11 -0.84 -7.06
N GLN A 350 26.52 -0.25 -6.01
CA GLN A 350 27.10 -0.20 -4.67
C GLN A 350 26.77 -1.48 -3.87
N HIS A 351 27.24 -2.63 -4.38
CA HIS A 351 26.83 -3.96 -3.89
C HIS A 351 27.08 -4.20 -2.40
N ASN A 352 28.17 -3.68 -1.84
CA ASN A 352 28.47 -3.82 -0.41
C ASN A 352 27.43 -3.08 0.44
N LEU A 353 27.10 -1.84 0.07
CA LEU A 353 26.07 -1.05 0.76
C LEU A 353 24.68 -1.69 0.63
N ALA A 354 24.37 -2.21 -0.56
CA ALA A 354 23.12 -2.93 -0.78
C ALA A 354 22.99 -4.13 0.16
N ARG A 355 24.04 -4.94 0.26
CA ARG A 355 24.08 -6.10 1.16
C ARG A 355 23.96 -5.70 2.62
N GLU A 356 24.73 -4.70 3.08
CA GLU A 356 24.71 -4.21 4.46
C GLU A 356 23.31 -3.71 4.87
N ALA A 357 22.67 -2.94 4.01
CA ALA A 357 21.32 -2.43 4.27
C ALA A 357 20.28 -3.57 4.32
N ALA A 358 20.36 -4.54 3.40
CA ALA A 358 19.48 -5.70 3.37
C ALA A 358 19.72 -6.64 4.57
N ASP A 359 20.96 -6.85 5.00
CA ASP A 359 21.30 -7.63 6.20
C ASP A 359 20.78 -6.95 7.47
N SER A 360 20.87 -5.62 7.58
CA SER A 360 20.30 -4.86 8.69
C SER A 360 18.78 -5.05 8.77
N ALA A 361 18.09 -4.98 7.62
CA ALA A 361 16.65 -5.22 7.52
C ALA A 361 16.29 -6.67 7.92
N ARG A 362 17.07 -7.66 7.46
CA ARG A 362 16.88 -9.07 7.80
C ARG A 362 16.99 -9.33 9.30
N ILE A 363 18.04 -8.80 9.95
CA ILE A 363 18.24 -8.97 11.39
C ILE A 363 17.03 -8.44 12.17
N LEU A 364 16.55 -7.25 11.83
CA LEU A 364 15.37 -6.67 12.46
C LEU A 364 14.12 -7.53 12.21
N ALA A 365 13.89 -7.96 10.97
CA ALA A 365 12.71 -8.76 10.61
C ALA A 365 12.71 -10.13 11.27
N GLU A 366 13.86 -10.83 11.34
CA GLU A 366 14.00 -12.12 12.02
C GLU A 366 13.78 -12.02 13.52
N GLN A 367 14.35 -10.99 14.16
CA GLN A 367 14.11 -10.72 15.58
C GLN A 367 12.61 -10.56 15.85
N LEU A 368 11.93 -9.70 15.08
CA LEU A 368 10.50 -9.47 15.24
C LEU A 368 9.64 -10.68 14.87
N ALA A 369 10.07 -11.48 13.90
CA ALA A 369 9.42 -12.75 13.56
C ALA A 369 9.53 -13.77 14.71
N HIS A 370 10.66 -13.80 15.40
CA HIS A 370 10.85 -14.64 16.58
C HIS A 370 10.00 -14.17 17.77
N GLU A 371 10.00 -12.88 18.05
CA GLU A 371 9.30 -12.27 19.20
C GLU A 371 7.77 -12.25 19.01
N ARG A 372 7.30 -11.96 17.79
CA ARG A 372 5.89 -11.64 17.50
C ARG A 372 5.22 -12.57 16.50
N GLY A 373 5.99 -13.30 15.70
CA GLY A 373 5.46 -14.21 14.66
C GLY A 373 4.65 -13.50 13.58
N GLY A 374 3.58 -14.17 13.09
CA GLY A 374 2.57 -13.58 12.21
C GLY A 374 3.13 -12.90 10.95
N ALA A 375 2.75 -11.65 10.75
CA ALA A 375 3.14 -10.87 9.57
C ALA A 375 4.66 -10.67 9.41
N TRP A 376 5.44 -10.72 10.51
CA TRP A 376 6.90 -10.56 10.48
C TRP A 376 7.63 -11.72 9.81
N LEU A 377 7.05 -12.92 9.79
CA LEU A 377 7.56 -14.06 9.01
C LEU A 377 7.59 -13.70 7.51
N GLY A 378 6.55 -13.04 7.01
CA GLY A 378 6.49 -12.57 5.64
C GLY A 378 7.54 -11.50 5.32
N GLU A 379 7.80 -10.59 6.26
CA GLU A 379 8.82 -9.55 6.12
C GLU A 379 10.25 -10.13 6.16
N ALA A 380 10.51 -11.10 7.03
CA ALA A 380 11.79 -11.82 7.04
C ALA A 380 12.04 -12.54 5.71
N GLY A 381 11.03 -13.20 5.16
CA GLY A 381 11.10 -13.79 3.82
C GLY A 381 11.40 -12.75 2.73
N ALA A 382 10.83 -11.54 2.80
CA ALA A 382 11.11 -10.48 1.84
C ALA A 382 12.57 -9.97 1.93
N CYS A 383 13.14 -9.88 3.13
CA CYS A 383 14.54 -9.52 3.32
C CYS A 383 15.49 -10.56 2.71
N TRP A 384 15.21 -11.84 2.91
CA TRP A 384 15.97 -12.93 2.31
C TRP A 384 15.85 -12.96 0.77
N ASP A 385 14.64 -12.70 0.22
CA ASP A 385 14.47 -12.50 -1.23
C ASP A 385 15.40 -11.40 -1.76
N ARG A 386 15.54 -10.29 -1.03
CA ARG A 386 16.39 -9.16 -1.43
C ARG A 386 17.87 -9.53 -1.40
N LEU A 387 18.32 -10.24 -0.37
CA LEU A 387 19.69 -10.75 -0.29
C LEU A 387 20.00 -11.73 -1.43
N GLY A 388 19.03 -12.58 -1.78
CA GLY A 388 19.14 -13.48 -2.92
C GLY A 388 19.30 -12.73 -4.25
N GLU A 389 18.52 -11.66 -4.47
CA GLU A 389 18.66 -10.82 -5.67
C GLU A 389 20.02 -10.09 -5.73
N ILE A 390 20.51 -9.59 -4.60
CA ILE A 390 21.85 -8.97 -4.52
C ILE A 390 22.91 -9.99 -4.88
N ALA A 391 22.85 -11.19 -4.29
CA ALA A 391 23.81 -12.27 -4.57
C ALA A 391 23.76 -12.72 -6.05
N ARG A 392 22.55 -12.81 -6.62
CA ARG A 392 22.36 -13.15 -8.04
C ARG A 392 22.95 -12.08 -8.95
N THR A 393 22.79 -10.80 -8.64
CA THR A 393 23.31 -9.69 -9.44
C THR A 393 24.84 -9.69 -9.51
N ILE A 394 25.52 -10.12 -8.45
CA ILE A 394 27.00 -10.26 -8.42
C ILE A 394 27.46 -11.66 -8.82
N ALA A 395 26.58 -12.48 -9.40
CA ALA A 395 26.86 -13.86 -9.83
C ALA A 395 27.35 -14.79 -8.70
N ALA A 396 27.01 -14.51 -7.43
CA ALA A 396 27.32 -15.35 -6.28
C ALA A 396 26.23 -16.43 -6.12
N LEU A 397 26.34 -17.51 -6.94
CA LEU A 397 25.25 -18.49 -7.10
C LEU A 397 24.89 -19.22 -5.79
N ALA A 398 25.87 -19.72 -5.02
CA ALA A 398 25.59 -20.42 -3.77
C ALA A 398 24.94 -19.51 -2.71
N PRO A 399 25.43 -18.29 -2.43
CA PRO A 399 24.73 -17.34 -1.57
C PRO A 399 23.30 -16.98 -2.05
N ALA A 400 23.06 -16.92 -3.37
CA ALA A 400 21.73 -16.67 -3.91
C ALA A 400 20.78 -17.84 -3.62
N GLN A 401 21.23 -19.08 -3.84
CA GLN A 401 20.46 -20.28 -3.50
C GLN A 401 20.10 -20.33 -2.02
N ASP A 402 21.09 -20.12 -1.13
CA ASP A 402 20.87 -20.14 0.31
C ASP A 402 19.85 -19.06 0.73
N ALA A 403 19.98 -17.85 0.21
CA ALA A 403 19.08 -16.75 0.54
C ALA A 403 17.64 -17.01 0.07
N PHE A 404 17.44 -17.49 -1.17
CA PHE A 404 16.11 -17.82 -1.66
C PHE A 404 15.51 -19.05 -0.95
N ALA A 405 16.32 -20.03 -0.55
CA ALA A 405 15.86 -21.15 0.27
C ALA A 405 15.33 -20.67 1.63
N ARG A 406 16.05 -19.76 2.28
CA ARG A 406 15.60 -19.12 3.53
C ARG A 406 14.30 -18.31 3.33
N ALA A 407 14.18 -17.57 2.24
CA ALA A 407 12.95 -16.86 1.89
C ALA A 407 11.75 -17.83 1.81
N VAL A 408 11.93 -18.97 1.13
CA VAL A 408 10.89 -20.02 1.02
C VAL A 408 10.53 -20.57 2.39
N GLU A 409 11.51 -20.87 3.28
CA GLU A 409 11.25 -21.34 4.65
C GLU A 409 10.35 -20.38 5.44
N PHE A 410 10.71 -19.08 5.46
CA PHE A 410 9.91 -18.06 6.16
C PHE A 410 8.51 -17.91 5.58
N ARG A 411 8.36 -18.03 4.26
CA ARG A 411 7.05 -17.94 3.60
C ARG A 411 6.18 -19.18 3.85
N ARG A 412 6.78 -20.37 3.98
CA ARG A 412 6.06 -21.58 4.42
C ARG A 412 5.55 -21.42 5.85
N LEU A 413 6.39 -20.95 6.77
CA LEU A 413 5.98 -20.65 8.15
C LEU A 413 4.86 -19.60 8.22
N ALA A 414 4.90 -18.58 7.35
CA ALA A 414 3.83 -17.58 7.26
C ALA A 414 2.52 -18.21 6.76
N LEU A 415 2.59 -19.08 5.76
CA LEU A 415 1.43 -19.79 5.20
C LEU A 415 0.84 -20.79 6.19
N GLU A 416 1.65 -21.52 6.97
CA GLU A 416 1.18 -22.42 8.04
C GLU A 416 0.33 -21.69 9.08
N ARG A 417 0.64 -20.40 9.34
CA ARG A 417 -0.11 -19.56 10.27
C ARG A 417 -1.40 -18.96 9.69
N ALA A 418 -1.46 -18.85 8.38
CA ALA A 418 -2.60 -18.29 7.64
C ALA A 418 -2.82 -19.09 6.34
N PRO A 419 -3.28 -20.34 6.42
CA PRO A 419 -3.31 -21.26 5.27
C PRO A 419 -4.30 -20.86 4.18
N ASP A 420 -5.34 -20.11 4.51
CA ASP A 420 -6.37 -19.66 3.56
C ASP A 420 -6.09 -18.28 2.95
N GLU A 421 -4.96 -17.68 3.31
CA GLU A 421 -4.60 -16.35 2.79
C GLU A 421 -3.95 -16.46 1.41
N ALA A 422 -4.71 -16.15 0.34
CA ALA A 422 -4.25 -16.18 -1.05
C ALA A 422 -2.98 -15.33 -1.28
N ARG A 423 -2.80 -14.26 -0.52
CA ARG A 423 -1.59 -13.41 -0.56
C ARG A 423 -0.34 -14.18 -0.13
N GLN A 424 -0.41 -14.99 0.94
CA GLN A 424 0.73 -15.80 1.39
C GLN A 424 1.05 -16.90 0.39
N GLN A 425 0.03 -17.53 -0.19
CA GLN A 425 0.21 -18.53 -1.25
C GLN A 425 0.90 -17.91 -2.48
N ARG A 426 0.48 -16.71 -2.93
CA ARG A 426 1.14 -15.99 -4.04
C ARG A 426 2.60 -15.68 -3.74
N ARG A 427 2.91 -15.22 -2.52
CA ARG A 427 4.27 -14.90 -2.09
C ARG A 427 5.18 -16.13 -2.04
N LEU A 428 4.67 -17.25 -1.52
CA LEU A 428 5.41 -18.52 -1.50
C LEU A 428 5.69 -19.00 -2.92
N ALA A 429 4.68 -19.02 -3.79
CA ALA A 429 4.83 -19.43 -5.18
C ALA A 429 5.86 -18.58 -5.95
N ALA A 430 5.90 -17.27 -5.70
CA ALA A 430 6.91 -16.38 -6.30
C ALA A 430 8.33 -16.66 -5.78
N ALA A 431 8.49 -16.91 -4.47
CA ALA A 431 9.78 -17.26 -3.89
C ALA A 431 10.32 -18.61 -4.41
N LEU A 432 9.43 -19.58 -4.63
CA LEU A 432 9.79 -20.88 -5.21
C LEU A 432 10.31 -20.74 -6.65
N VAL A 433 9.75 -19.83 -7.45
CA VAL A 433 10.29 -19.54 -8.80
C VAL A 433 11.70 -18.98 -8.71
N LYS A 434 11.94 -18.00 -7.82
CA LYS A 434 13.29 -17.43 -7.62
C LYS A 434 14.30 -18.47 -7.17
N LEU A 435 13.90 -19.34 -6.25
CA LEU A 435 14.75 -20.47 -5.81
C LEU A 435 15.04 -21.43 -6.98
N GLY A 436 14.01 -21.77 -7.76
CA GLY A 436 14.14 -22.59 -8.95
C GLY A 436 15.10 -21.98 -9.98
N ASP A 437 14.98 -20.68 -10.26
CA ASP A 437 15.88 -19.95 -11.16
C ASP A 437 17.34 -19.96 -10.65
N ALA A 438 17.54 -19.79 -9.33
CA ALA A 438 18.87 -19.86 -8.73
C ALA A 438 19.47 -21.28 -8.83
N HIS A 439 18.66 -22.32 -8.64
CA HIS A 439 19.09 -23.70 -8.86
C HIS A 439 19.41 -23.99 -10.33
N LEU A 440 18.60 -23.48 -11.25
CA LEU A 440 18.81 -23.65 -12.68
C LEU A 440 20.13 -22.99 -13.13
N ALA A 441 20.38 -21.75 -12.67
CA ALA A 441 21.62 -21.03 -12.93
C ALA A 441 22.86 -21.74 -12.39
N ALA A 442 22.74 -22.49 -11.30
CA ALA A 442 23.80 -23.28 -10.70
C ALA A 442 23.93 -24.72 -11.27
N GLY A 443 23.11 -25.08 -12.28
CA GLY A 443 23.08 -26.42 -12.87
C GLY A 443 22.43 -27.48 -12.00
N ALA A 444 21.76 -27.10 -10.89
CA ALA A 444 21.05 -28.02 -10.00
C ALA A 444 19.62 -28.31 -10.52
N HIS A 445 19.54 -28.89 -11.73
CA HIS A 445 18.30 -29.04 -12.49
C HIS A 445 17.20 -29.82 -11.77
N ALA A 446 17.57 -30.85 -10.98
CA ALA A 446 16.58 -31.61 -10.21
C ALA A 446 15.92 -30.78 -9.09
N SER A 447 16.71 -29.96 -8.39
CA SER A 447 16.21 -29.02 -7.38
C SER A 447 15.36 -27.90 -8.00
N ALA A 448 15.78 -27.39 -9.17
CA ALA A 448 15.01 -26.43 -9.95
C ALA A 448 13.63 -26.99 -10.34
N LYS A 449 13.61 -28.20 -10.92
CA LYS A 449 12.37 -28.92 -11.25
C LYS A 449 11.42 -29.04 -10.04
N ALA A 450 11.94 -29.43 -8.88
CA ALA A 450 11.14 -29.58 -7.66
C ALA A 450 10.54 -28.24 -7.20
N ALA A 451 11.33 -27.17 -7.18
CA ALA A 451 10.86 -25.84 -6.77
C ALA A 451 9.79 -25.28 -7.73
N PHE A 452 10.00 -25.40 -9.03
CA PHE A 452 8.99 -24.98 -10.02
C PHE A 452 7.70 -25.79 -9.94
N HIS A 453 7.79 -27.10 -9.75
CA HIS A 453 6.62 -27.95 -9.58
C HIS A 453 5.78 -27.53 -8.37
N GLU A 454 6.40 -27.28 -7.22
CA GLU A 454 5.70 -26.79 -6.03
C GLU A 454 5.04 -25.42 -6.29
N SER A 455 5.74 -24.51 -7.01
CA SER A 455 5.17 -23.23 -7.42
C SER A 455 3.94 -23.41 -8.32
N ILE A 456 4.00 -24.32 -9.30
CA ILE A 456 2.88 -24.61 -10.22
C ILE A 456 1.66 -25.08 -9.42
N VAL A 457 1.82 -26.03 -8.49
CA VAL A 457 0.72 -26.52 -7.64
C VAL A 457 0.07 -25.39 -6.85
N ALA A 458 0.87 -24.51 -6.24
CA ALA A 458 0.36 -23.36 -5.49
C ALA A 458 -0.39 -22.35 -6.38
N ARG A 459 0.12 -22.11 -7.58
CA ARG A 459 -0.47 -21.16 -8.55
C ARG A 459 -1.75 -21.68 -9.17
N PHE A 460 -1.86 -22.98 -9.47
CA PHE A 460 -3.11 -23.58 -9.94
C PHE A 460 -4.23 -23.46 -8.91
N LYS A 461 -3.94 -23.66 -7.61
CA LYS A 461 -4.94 -23.44 -6.55
C LYS A 461 -5.46 -21.99 -6.54
N LEU A 462 -4.59 -21.01 -6.80
CA LEU A 462 -4.98 -19.62 -6.89
C LEU A 462 -5.82 -19.33 -8.15
N LEU A 463 -5.46 -19.94 -9.27
CA LEU A 463 -6.21 -19.83 -10.52
C LEU A 463 -7.59 -20.48 -10.42
N ASP A 464 -7.69 -21.66 -9.79
CA ASP A 464 -8.96 -22.35 -9.54
C ASP A 464 -9.91 -21.52 -8.66
N ALA A 465 -9.35 -20.78 -7.68
CA ALA A 465 -10.12 -19.86 -6.84
C ALA A 465 -10.59 -18.60 -7.59
N SER A 466 -9.91 -18.23 -8.69
CA SER A 466 -10.23 -17.06 -9.52
C SER A 466 -9.96 -17.36 -11.01
N PRO A 467 -10.81 -18.18 -11.66
CA PRO A 467 -10.53 -18.68 -13.02
C PRO A 467 -10.45 -17.61 -14.12
N GLY A 468 -11.00 -16.42 -13.86
CA GLY A 468 -10.99 -15.27 -14.76
C GLY A 468 -9.85 -14.26 -14.50
N ASP A 469 -8.95 -14.53 -13.57
CA ASP A 469 -7.84 -13.61 -13.27
C ASP A 469 -6.67 -13.83 -14.27
N PRO A 470 -6.41 -12.90 -15.20
CA PRO A 470 -5.34 -13.03 -16.18
C PRO A 470 -3.97 -13.05 -15.54
N ASN A 471 -3.78 -12.33 -14.42
CA ASN A 471 -2.51 -12.30 -13.70
C ASN A 471 -2.21 -13.66 -13.03
N ALA A 472 -3.24 -14.33 -12.50
CA ALA A 472 -3.09 -15.67 -11.95
C ALA A 472 -2.71 -16.67 -13.05
N ALA A 473 -3.35 -16.58 -14.22
CA ALA A 473 -3.06 -17.42 -15.35
C ALA A 473 -1.64 -17.19 -15.91
N GLN A 474 -1.24 -15.94 -16.09
CA GLN A 474 0.12 -15.58 -16.51
C GLN A 474 1.18 -16.07 -15.53
N ALA A 475 0.88 -16.00 -14.22
CA ALA A 475 1.78 -16.52 -13.20
C ALA A 475 1.97 -18.04 -13.31
N VAL A 476 0.94 -18.81 -13.61
CA VAL A 476 1.05 -20.26 -13.87
C VAL A 476 1.92 -20.52 -15.11
N ALA A 477 1.68 -19.79 -16.19
CA ALA A 477 2.41 -19.94 -17.45
C ALA A 477 3.93 -19.75 -17.26
N VAL A 478 4.35 -18.69 -16.58
CA VAL A 478 5.77 -18.46 -16.24
C VAL A 478 6.38 -19.63 -15.46
N ALA A 479 5.64 -20.24 -14.54
CA ALA A 479 6.15 -21.37 -13.77
C ALA A 479 6.25 -22.66 -14.63
N LEU A 480 5.31 -22.87 -15.56
CA LEU A 480 5.33 -23.98 -16.52
C LEU A 480 6.53 -23.84 -17.48
N GLU A 481 6.77 -22.64 -18.02
CA GLU A 481 7.96 -22.37 -18.86
C GLU A 481 9.26 -22.79 -18.14
N ARG A 482 9.45 -22.31 -16.91
CA ARG A 482 10.65 -22.61 -16.10
C ARG A 482 10.77 -24.11 -15.76
N TYR A 483 9.65 -24.75 -15.44
CA TYR A 483 9.62 -26.20 -15.21
C TYR A 483 10.01 -26.98 -16.46
N GLY A 484 9.49 -26.58 -17.64
CA GLY A 484 9.84 -27.16 -18.93
C GLY A 484 11.35 -27.05 -19.20
N LEU A 485 11.97 -25.89 -18.98
CA LEU A 485 13.41 -25.70 -19.13
C LEU A 485 14.23 -26.60 -18.18
N ALA A 486 13.81 -26.71 -16.91
CA ALA A 486 14.49 -27.57 -15.94
C ALA A 486 14.36 -29.07 -16.28
N THR A 487 13.21 -29.51 -16.77
CA THR A 487 12.98 -30.91 -17.17
C THR A 487 13.72 -31.25 -18.46
N LEU A 488 13.77 -30.32 -19.43
CA LEU A 488 14.58 -30.49 -20.64
C LEU A 488 16.07 -30.64 -20.33
N ALA A 489 16.58 -29.85 -19.39
CA ALA A 489 17.97 -29.92 -18.94
C ALA A 489 18.31 -31.26 -18.25
N LEU A 490 17.32 -31.95 -17.71
CA LEU A 490 17.43 -33.32 -17.17
C LEU A 490 17.30 -34.42 -18.25
N GLY A 491 17.04 -34.06 -19.50
CA GLY A 491 16.80 -35.00 -20.60
C GLY A 491 15.37 -35.55 -20.67
N ASP A 492 14.45 -35.08 -19.82
CA ASP A 492 13.04 -35.48 -19.82
C ASP A 492 12.23 -34.63 -20.80
N THR A 493 12.45 -34.89 -22.09
CA THR A 493 11.82 -34.12 -23.19
C THR A 493 10.31 -34.30 -23.25
N GLN A 494 9.77 -35.42 -22.76
CA GLN A 494 8.33 -35.67 -22.72
C GLN A 494 7.65 -34.77 -21.69
N ALA A 495 8.19 -34.72 -20.46
CA ALA A 495 7.65 -33.85 -19.40
C ALA A 495 7.83 -32.37 -19.75
N ALA A 496 8.92 -31.98 -20.41
CA ALA A 496 9.13 -30.61 -20.88
C ALA A 496 8.05 -30.20 -21.90
N ARG A 497 7.77 -31.05 -22.88
CA ARG A 497 6.69 -30.79 -23.86
C ARG A 497 5.34 -30.68 -23.20
N ALA A 498 4.97 -31.61 -22.33
CA ALA A 498 3.69 -31.57 -21.64
C ALA A 498 3.49 -30.24 -20.90
N ALA A 499 4.52 -29.76 -20.22
CA ALA A 499 4.46 -28.47 -19.52
C ALA A 499 4.24 -27.28 -20.47
N TRP A 500 4.91 -27.26 -21.61
CA TRP A 500 4.75 -26.18 -22.60
C TRP A 500 3.45 -26.30 -23.43
N GLU A 501 2.89 -27.50 -23.60
CA GLU A 501 1.55 -27.71 -24.15
C GLU A 501 0.47 -27.15 -23.20
N ASP A 502 0.62 -27.39 -21.88
CA ASP A 502 -0.25 -26.81 -20.85
C ASP A 502 -0.11 -25.27 -20.83
N GLU A 503 1.11 -24.75 -20.97
CA GLU A 503 1.39 -23.30 -21.06
C GLU A 503 0.73 -22.69 -22.31
N LEU A 504 0.82 -23.35 -23.47
CA LEU A 504 0.19 -22.89 -24.71
C LEU A 504 -1.33 -22.86 -24.58
N ALA A 505 -1.94 -23.91 -24.02
CA ALA A 505 -3.38 -23.95 -23.77
C ALA A 505 -3.84 -22.82 -22.83
N LEU A 506 -2.98 -22.45 -21.86
CA LEU A 506 -3.25 -21.34 -20.97
C LEU A 506 -3.11 -19.99 -21.69
N ALA A 507 -2.09 -19.84 -22.55
CA ALA A 507 -1.90 -18.67 -23.39
C ALA A 507 -3.11 -18.41 -24.31
N ASP A 508 -3.66 -19.46 -24.90
CA ASP A 508 -4.85 -19.38 -25.74
C ASP A 508 -6.10 -18.93 -24.96
N ARG A 509 -6.18 -19.26 -23.68
CA ARG A 509 -7.25 -18.74 -22.80
C ARG A 509 -7.06 -17.27 -22.43
N ILE A 510 -5.81 -16.85 -22.14
CA ILE A 510 -5.50 -15.47 -21.75
C ILE A 510 -5.67 -14.51 -22.93
N PHE A 511 -5.22 -14.93 -24.11
CA PHE A 511 -5.11 -14.11 -25.32
C PHE A 511 -6.01 -14.61 -26.45
N ALA A 512 -7.22 -15.16 -26.16
CA ALA A 512 -8.07 -15.86 -27.10
C ALA A 512 -8.19 -15.15 -28.46
N ASP A 513 -8.52 -13.85 -28.46
CA ASP A 513 -8.67 -13.02 -29.66
C ASP A 513 -7.66 -11.84 -29.67
N ASP A 514 -6.63 -11.90 -28.81
CA ASP A 514 -5.63 -10.85 -28.71
C ASP A 514 -4.45 -11.13 -29.64
N HIS A 515 -4.21 -10.19 -30.56
CA HIS A 515 -3.08 -10.16 -31.48
C HIS A 515 -2.08 -9.04 -31.13
N SER A 516 -2.09 -8.58 -29.87
CA SER A 516 -1.12 -7.60 -29.39
C SER A 516 0.32 -8.10 -29.52
N ILE A 517 1.25 -7.17 -29.51
CA ILE A 517 2.70 -7.47 -29.50
C ILE A 517 3.05 -8.41 -28.35
N GLU A 518 2.41 -8.24 -27.20
CA GLU A 518 2.62 -9.07 -26.02
C GLU A 518 2.13 -10.50 -26.23
N ALA A 519 0.92 -10.69 -26.73
CA ALA A 519 0.35 -12.00 -27.04
C ALA A 519 1.17 -12.76 -28.09
N LEU A 520 1.59 -12.09 -29.16
CA LEU A 520 2.43 -12.67 -30.21
C LEU A 520 3.80 -13.10 -29.66
N ARG A 521 4.42 -12.26 -28.84
CA ARG A 521 5.70 -12.55 -28.20
C ARG A 521 5.63 -13.76 -27.29
N PHE A 522 4.58 -13.82 -26.48
CA PHE A 522 4.36 -14.90 -25.54
C PHE A 522 4.20 -16.24 -26.28
N ARG A 523 3.32 -16.31 -27.28
CA ARG A 523 3.13 -17.51 -28.09
C ARG A 523 4.41 -17.91 -28.85
N ALA A 524 5.15 -16.96 -29.43
CA ALA A 524 6.39 -17.24 -30.15
C ALA A 524 7.42 -17.96 -29.29
N ILE A 525 7.55 -17.58 -28.01
CA ILE A 525 8.48 -18.21 -27.06
C ILE A 525 8.05 -19.65 -26.77
N ILE A 526 6.79 -19.89 -26.45
CA ILE A 526 6.26 -21.23 -26.11
C ILE A 526 6.41 -22.17 -27.32
N GLU A 527 5.99 -21.73 -28.49
CA GLU A 527 6.10 -22.49 -29.74
C GLU A 527 7.56 -22.82 -30.09
N SER A 528 8.48 -21.89 -29.80
CA SER A 528 9.92 -22.15 -29.99
C SER A 528 10.48 -23.21 -29.02
N HIS A 529 9.97 -23.26 -27.80
CA HIS A 529 10.33 -24.29 -26.82
C HIS A 529 9.80 -25.66 -27.26
N LEU A 530 8.54 -25.75 -27.69
CA LEU A 530 7.92 -26.95 -28.21
C LEU A 530 8.66 -27.48 -29.45
N ALA A 531 9.02 -26.60 -30.39
CA ALA A 531 9.83 -26.95 -31.54
C ALA A 531 11.20 -27.53 -31.13
N SER A 532 11.86 -26.90 -30.14
CA SER A 532 13.18 -27.32 -29.66
C SER A 532 13.18 -28.64 -28.88
N ALA A 533 12.06 -28.96 -28.24
CA ALA A 533 11.89 -30.24 -27.53
C ALA A 533 11.69 -31.43 -28.46
N GLY A 534 11.46 -31.19 -29.76
CA GLY A 534 11.23 -32.26 -30.73
C GLY A 534 9.87 -32.93 -30.57
N GLY A 535 9.66 -34.01 -31.33
CA GLY A 535 8.40 -34.76 -31.29
C GLY A 535 7.58 -34.63 -32.58
N PRO A 536 6.40 -35.26 -32.65
CA PRO A 536 5.64 -35.37 -33.90
C PRO A 536 5.18 -34.02 -34.46
N ASN A 537 4.98 -33.02 -33.58
CA ASN A 537 4.47 -31.69 -33.97
C ASN A 537 5.58 -30.62 -34.01
N ALA A 538 6.86 -30.99 -33.85
CA ALA A 538 7.97 -30.01 -33.74
C ALA A 538 8.05 -29.05 -34.94
N GLU A 539 7.83 -29.56 -36.15
CA GLU A 539 7.79 -28.73 -37.36
C GLU A 539 6.58 -27.77 -37.40
N HIS A 540 5.42 -28.21 -36.93
CA HIS A 540 4.27 -27.34 -36.78
C HIS A 540 4.57 -26.18 -35.82
N HIS A 541 5.10 -26.48 -34.63
CA HIS A 541 5.45 -25.47 -33.63
C HIS A 541 6.55 -24.53 -34.14
N ARG A 542 7.52 -25.05 -34.91
CA ARG A 542 8.54 -24.23 -35.57
C ARG A 542 7.96 -23.18 -36.52
N HIS A 543 6.99 -23.62 -37.37
CA HIS A 543 6.30 -22.72 -38.31
C HIS A 543 5.44 -21.70 -37.56
N ALA A 544 4.70 -22.11 -36.54
CA ALA A 544 3.89 -21.22 -35.71
C ALA A 544 4.75 -20.16 -35.02
N ALA A 545 5.89 -20.56 -34.43
CA ALA A 545 6.84 -19.61 -33.82
C ALA A 545 7.37 -18.60 -34.85
N LEU A 546 7.73 -19.05 -36.06
CA LEU A 546 8.20 -18.17 -37.12
C LEU A 546 7.12 -17.19 -37.58
N ASP A 547 5.86 -17.64 -37.69
CA ASP A 547 4.73 -16.80 -38.09
C ASP A 547 4.51 -15.67 -37.06
N HIS A 548 4.52 -15.98 -35.77
CA HIS A 548 4.42 -14.97 -34.73
C HIS A 548 5.60 -13.99 -34.74
N LEU A 549 6.83 -14.47 -34.93
CA LEU A 549 8.02 -13.62 -35.02
C LEU A 549 8.01 -12.75 -36.29
N ASP A 550 7.44 -13.24 -37.42
CA ASP A 550 7.26 -12.47 -38.62
C ASP A 550 6.24 -11.34 -38.44
N GLN A 551 5.14 -11.62 -37.74
CA GLN A 551 4.15 -10.58 -37.38
C GLN A 551 4.81 -9.50 -36.49
N LEU A 552 5.61 -9.88 -35.50
CA LEU A 552 6.39 -8.93 -34.66
C LEU A 552 7.39 -8.12 -35.51
N ALA A 553 8.03 -8.75 -36.51
CA ALA A 553 8.93 -8.06 -37.45
C ALA A 553 8.19 -7.00 -38.29
N HIS A 554 7.02 -7.35 -38.82
CA HIS A 554 6.20 -6.41 -39.59
C HIS A 554 5.70 -5.23 -38.75
N ALA A 555 5.45 -5.47 -37.47
CA ALA A 555 5.10 -4.42 -36.50
C ALA A 555 6.31 -3.58 -36.03
N GLY A 556 7.54 -3.92 -36.46
CA GLY A 556 8.75 -3.24 -36.00
C GLY A 556 9.09 -3.47 -34.53
N ALA A 557 8.58 -4.55 -33.93
CA ALA A 557 8.60 -4.81 -32.49
C ALA A 557 9.60 -5.91 -32.07
N LEU A 558 10.39 -6.47 -32.98
CA LEU A 558 11.38 -7.49 -32.67
C LEU A 558 12.53 -6.95 -31.80
N THR A 559 12.81 -7.65 -30.72
CA THR A 559 14.03 -7.44 -29.93
C THR A 559 15.24 -8.10 -30.63
N PRO A 560 16.50 -7.74 -30.25
CA PRO A 560 17.70 -8.41 -30.76
C PRO A 560 17.72 -9.93 -30.46
N GLN A 561 17.16 -10.34 -29.31
CA GLN A 561 17.07 -11.76 -28.92
C GLN A 561 16.07 -12.52 -29.79
N GLU A 562 14.90 -11.94 -30.04
CA GLU A 562 13.88 -12.51 -30.94
C GLU A 562 14.36 -12.56 -32.38
N THR A 563 15.13 -11.57 -32.82
CA THR A 563 15.78 -11.59 -34.15
C THR A 563 16.75 -12.77 -34.26
N ALA A 564 17.54 -13.03 -33.21
CA ALA A 564 18.44 -14.18 -33.16
C ALA A 564 17.69 -15.52 -33.13
N LEU A 565 16.59 -15.60 -32.33
CA LEU A 565 15.70 -16.77 -32.27
C LEU A 565 15.07 -17.07 -33.64
N ARG A 566 14.53 -16.05 -34.30
CA ARG A 566 13.95 -16.17 -35.65
C ARG A 566 14.97 -16.72 -36.63
N LYS A 567 16.20 -16.19 -36.64
CA LYS A 567 17.29 -16.67 -37.50
C LYS A 567 17.67 -18.14 -37.21
N LYS A 568 17.67 -18.53 -35.93
CA LYS A 568 17.95 -19.90 -35.52
C LYS A 568 16.85 -20.86 -36.03
N LEU A 569 15.58 -20.49 -35.91
CA LEU A 569 14.45 -21.30 -36.35
C LEU A 569 14.37 -21.40 -37.90
N TRP A 570 14.81 -20.38 -38.64
CA TRP A 570 14.93 -20.42 -40.10
C TRP A 570 16.03 -21.37 -40.62
N GLY A 571 17.11 -21.54 -39.85
CA GLY A 571 18.26 -22.34 -40.23
C GLY A 571 18.26 -23.78 -39.68
N ALA A 572 17.24 -24.10 -38.87
CA ALA A 572 17.04 -25.46 -38.36
C ALA A 572 16.10 -26.26 -39.27
#